data_a93edca06288287aacfb051d7f9daf43
#
_entry.id   a93edca06288287aacfb051d7f9daf43
#
_cell.length_a   1.000
_cell.length_b   1.000
_cell.length_c   1.000
_cell.angle_alpha   90.00
_cell.angle_beta   90.00
_cell.angle_gamma   90.00
#
_symmetry.space_group_name_H-M   'P 1'
#
loop_
_entity.id
_entity.type
_entity.pdbx_description
1 polymer ?
#
loop_
_entity_poly.entity_id
_entity_poly.type
_entity_poly.pdbx_seq_one_letter_code
_entity_poly.pdbx_strand_id
1 'polypeptide(L)'
;MRPHSPALRKLLRLALVSPLCGLASFERRPQAPGLPAAPLTPMDRALPDWRGVVLRANRWSTQPFNPSYWSEPKLGPYGWSLRNAAIVDGELRLRVTEKASGQIQAWDRAFATRGLWEVDVTLPSMAPGLIAAPLWIYNRITLDESDFEVVGVKGLFVTLWTKVDGQHVAVWDNGGAPILSGDLSGRRLRLGMAYEAGRSVTYFVDGRPVARATPADAKGGHFPTGPQKAYLDLWVAAGLDPGWAGVWRPMREGQSLEMVVHGYRQA
;
A
#
# COMPACT_ATOMS: atom_id res chain seq x y z
N MET A 1 29.59 13.14 -9.37
CA MET A 1 29.20 13.52 -8.01
C MET A 1 27.82 14.16 -8.08
N ARG A 2 26.77 13.47 -7.65
CA ARG A 2 25.40 14.03 -7.56
C ARG A 2 25.08 14.20 -6.08
N PRO A 3 24.54 15.32 -5.64
CA PRO A 3 24.22 15.54 -4.23
C PRO A 3 23.01 14.68 -3.85
N HIS A 4 23.18 13.83 -2.86
CA HIS A 4 22.07 13.18 -2.18
C HIS A 4 21.28 14.25 -1.43
N SER A 5 20.02 14.44 -1.79
CA SER A 5 19.14 15.40 -1.12
C SER A 5 18.90 14.95 0.34
N PRO A 6 19.21 15.81 1.34
CA PRO A 6 18.98 15.50 2.75
C PRO A 6 17.49 15.59 3.14
N ALA A 7 16.61 15.98 2.24
CA ALA A 7 15.21 16.31 2.53
C ALA A 7 14.38 15.06 2.90
N LEU A 8 14.70 13.87 2.38
CA LEU A 8 13.96 12.65 2.69
C LEU A 8 14.10 12.18 4.15
N ARG A 9 15.14 12.63 4.85
CA ARG A 9 15.42 12.18 6.23
C ARG A 9 14.60 12.87 7.33
N LYS A 10 13.90 13.96 7.04
CA LYS A 10 13.18 14.75 8.08
C LYS A 10 11.68 14.46 8.18
N LEU A 11 11.08 13.74 7.25
CA LEU A 11 9.63 13.63 7.13
C LEU A 11 8.96 12.53 7.95
N LEU A 12 9.73 11.68 8.64
CA LEU A 12 9.20 10.50 9.37
C LEU A 12 9.22 10.61 10.91
N ARG A 13 9.24 11.80 11.47
CA ARG A 13 9.42 12.01 12.93
C ARG A 13 8.16 12.21 13.74
N LEU A 14 7.01 11.69 13.41
CA LEU A 14 5.86 11.79 14.33
C LEU A 14 5.03 10.51 14.27
N ALA A 15 5.49 9.50 15.00
CA ALA A 15 4.63 8.39 15.40
C ALA A 15 3.84 8.80 16.66
N LEU A 16 2.58 8.60 16.54
CA LEU A 16 1.50 8.73 17.49
C LEU A 16 1.79 8.12 18.86
N VAL A 17 1.57 8.91 19.87
CA VAL A 17 1.24 8.41 21.23
C VAL A 17 -0.23 7.99 21.20
N SER A 18 -0.48 6.72 21.33
CA SER A 18 -1.81 6.16 21.63
C SER A 18 -1.72 5.24 22.83
N PRO A 19 -2.72 5.25 23.74
CA PRO A 19 -2.65 4.59 25.03
C PRO A 19 -2.66 3.06 24.91
N LEU A 20 -1.95 2.44 25.83
CA LEU A 20 -1.85 1.03 26.14
C LEU A 20 -3.20 0.30 26.12
N CYS A 21 -3.30 -0.76 25.33
CA CYS A 21 -4.25 -1.83 25.53
C CYS A 21 -3.56 -3.17 25.35
N GLY A 22 -3.50 -3.92 26.45
CA GLY A 22 -3.42 -5.37 26.57
C GLY A 22 -2.38 -6.12 25.72
N LEU A 23 -1.26 -6.49 26.35
CA LEU A 23 -0.34 -7.52 25.89
C LEU A 23 -1.03 -8.89 25.91
N ALA A 24 -1.49 -9.39 24.77
CA ALA A 24 -1.71 -10.81 24.58
C ALA A 24 -0.38 -11.43 24.14
N SER A 25 0.18 -12.26 25.00
CA SER A 25 1.39 -13.05 24.72
C SER A 25 1.07 -14.05 23.61
N PHE A 26 1.64 -13.86 22.43
CA PHE A 26 1.63 -14.86 21.38
C PHE A 26 2.73 -15.88 21.68
N GLU A 27 2.38 -17.01 22.28
CA GLU A 27 3.26 -18.19 22.35
C GLU A 27 3.56 -18.67 20.92
N ARG A 28 4.85 -18.65 20.56
CA ARG A 28 5.35 -19.29 19.32
C ARG A 28 5.22 -20.80 19.47
N ARG A 29 4.28 -21.41 18.76
CA ARG A 29 4.35 -22.87 18.51
C ARG A 29 5.58 -23.15 17.65
N PRO A 30 6.44 -24.12 18.01
CA PRO A 30 7.54 -24.54 17.16
C PRO A 30 6.95 -25.13 15.86
N GLN A 31 7.32 -24.51 14.74
CA GLN A 31 7.00 -25.06 13.41
C GLN A 31 7.86 -26.31 13.18
N ALA A 32 7.24 -27.43 12.93
CA ALA A 32 7.91 -28.64 12.46
C ALA A 32 8.68 -28.33 11.16
N PRO A 33 9.86 -28.96 10.90
CA PRO A 33 10.58 -28.79 9.64
C PRO A 33 9.70 -29.35 8.51
N GLY A 34 8.92 -28.48 7.88
CA GLY A 34 8.03 -28.81 6.77
C GLY A 34 8.76 -28.68 5.44
N LEU A 35 8.29 -29.45 4.46
CA LEU A 35 8.65 -29.32 3.04
C LEU A 35 8.71 -27.84 2.62
N PRO A 36 9.61 -27.43 1.70
CA PRO A 36 9.67 -26.06 1.23
C PRO A 36 8.30 -25.66 0.71
N ALA A 37 7.76 -24.59 1.26
CA ALA A 37 6.45 -24.08 0.86
C ALA A 37 6.44 -23.80 -0.65
N ALA A 38 5.36 -24.18 -1.34
CA ALA A 38 5.20 -23.92 -2.75
C ALA A 38 5.44 -22.42 -3.06
N PRO A 39 6.03 -22.08 -4.22
CA PRO A 39 6.25 -20.70 -4.60
C PRO A 39 4.93 -19.93 -4.67
N LEU A 40 4.92 -18.71 -4.13
CA LEU A 40 3.80 -17.78 -4.21
C LEU A 40 3.82 -17.11 -5.58
N THR A 41 3.02 -17.62 -6.51
CA THR A 41 2.90 -17.06 -7.87
C THR A 41 1.45 -16.72 -8.19
N PRO A 42 1.20 -15.60 -8.91
CA PRO A 42 -0.14 -15.25 -9.36
C PRO A 42 -0.78 -16.39 -10.15
N MET A 43 -2.06 -16.63 -9.90
CA MET A 43 -2.80 -17.64 -10.68
C MET A 43 -3.42 -16.98 -11.91
N ASP A 44 -3.42 -17.70 -13.04
CA ASP A 44 -3.99 -17.24 -14.31
C ASP A 44 -5.54 -17.40 -14.31
N ARG A 45 -6.20 -16.76 -13.36
CA ARG A 45 -7.67 -16.70 -13.25
C ARG A 45 -8.13 -15.34 -12.76
N ALA A 46 -9.38 -14.99 -13.08
CA ALA A 46 -10.01 -13.77 -12.57
C ALA A 46 -9.96 -13.71 -11.05
N LEU A 47 -9.74 -12.51 -10.52
CA LEU A 47 -9.83 -12.27 -9.08
C LEU A 47 -11.29 -12.19 -8.66
N PRO A 48 -11.63 -12.57 -7.41
CA PRO A 48 -12.94 -12.31 -6.84
C PRO A 48 -13.27 -10.82 -6.89
N ASP A 49 -14.48 -10.49 -7.31
CA ASP A 49 -15.00 -9.14 -7.27
C ASP A 49 -15.46 -8.75 -5.85
N TRP A 50 -16.02 -7.56 -5.70
CA TRP A 50 -16.43 -7.00 -4.42
C TRP A 50 -17.91 -7.25 -4.08
N ARG A 51 -18.63 -8.06 -4.86
CA ARG A 51 -20.04 -8.39 -4.56
C ARG A 51 -20.17 -9.04 -3.20
N GLY A 52 -21.13 -8.55 -2.43
CA GLY A 52 -21.36 -9.05 -1.07
C GLY A 52 -20.39 -8.54 -0.01
N VAL A 53 -19.34 -7.81 -0.38
CA VAL A 53 -18.48 -7.12 0.57
C VAL A 53 -19.19 -5.84 1.04
N VAL A 54 -19.22 -5.63 2.35
CA VAL A 54 -19.78 -4.41 2.97
C VAL A 54 -18.65 -3.64 3.64
N LEU A 55 -18.43 -2.41 3.23
CA LEU A 55 -17.47 -1.52 3.88
C LEU A 55 -18.08 -0.96 5.18
N ARG A 56 -17.41 -1.14 6.31
CA ARG A 56 -17.83 -0.60 7.60
C ARG A 56 -16.66 0.09 8.27
N ALA A 57 -16.87 1.29 8.75
CA ALA A 57 -15.88 2.09 9.48
C ALA A 57 -15.66 1.59 10.93
N ASN A 58 -15.47 0.31 11.10
CA ASN A 58 -15.27 -0.29 12.40
C ASN A 58 -14.21 -1.38 12.32
N ARG A 59 -13.09 -1.19 13.01
CA ARG A 59 -12.02 -2.19 13.12
C ARG A 59 -12.46 -3.54 13.69
N TRP A 60 -13.60 -3.58 14.37
CA TRP A 60 -14.21 -4.80 14.90
C TRP A 60 -15.23 -5.42 13.93
N SER A 61 -15.40 -4.84 12.74
CA SER A 61 -16.28 -5.40 11.73
C SER A 61 -15.83 -6.82 11.38
N THR A 62 -16.78 -7.70 11.16
CA THR A 62 -16.56 -9.04 10.58
C THR A 62 -16.32 -8.96 9.07
N GLN A 63 -16.47 -7.78 8.47
CA GLN A 63 -16.22 -7.56 7.04
C GLN A 63 -14.74 -7.55 6.74
N PRO A 64 -14.30 -8.03 5.57
CA PRO A 64 -12.88 -8.15 5.23
C PRO A 64 -12.17 -6.79 5.07
N PHE A 65 -12.91 -5.71 4.82
CA PHE A 65 -12.34 -4.38 4.61
C PHE A 65 -13.09 -3.28 5.37
N ASN A 66 -12.33 -2.28 5.81
CA ASN A 66 -12.84 -1.10 6.48
C ASN A 66 -12.32 0.17 5.80
N PRO A 67 -13.16 1.17 5.49
CA PRO A 67 -12.69 2.48 5.06
C PRO A 67 -11.90 3.16 6.18
N SER A 68 -10.85 3.88 5.81
CA SER A 68 -10.12 4.73 6.74
C SER A 68 -10.82 6.08 6.91
N TYR A 69 -10.74 6.66 8.12
CA TYR A 69 -11.44 7.90 8.48
C TYR A 69 -10.57 8.87 9.30
N TRP A 70 -9.25 8.65 9.29
CA TRP A 70 -8.33 9.51 10.02
C TRP A 70 -7.70 10.55 9.08
N SER A 71 -7.17 11.61 9.64
CA SER A 71 -6.41 12.63 8.93
C SER A 71 -4.95 12.61 9.37
N GLU A 72 -4.06 12.90 8.45
CA GLU A 72 -2.64 13.08 8.69
C GLU A 72 -2.26 14.52 8.32
N PRO A 73 -1.71 15.33 9.23
CA PRO A 73 -1.38 16.72 8.96
C PRO A 73 -0.49 16.93 7.72
N LYS A 74 0.36 15.93 7.40
CA LYS A 74 1.22 15.96 6.21
C LYS A 74 0.45 15.87 4.89
N LEU A 75 -0.79 15.36 4.92
CA LEU A 75 -1.66 15.32 3.75
C LEU A 75 -2.41 16.64 3.53
N GLY A 76 -2.19 17.64 4.41
CA GLY A 76 -2.91 18.91 4.37
C GLY A 76 -4.42 18.67 4.57
N PRO A 77 -5.28 19.36 3.80
CA PRO A 77 -6.73 19.22 3.93
C PRO A 77 -7.29 17.90 3.37
N TYR A 78 -6.46 17.07 2.72
CA TYR A 78 -6.88 15.88 1.97
C TYR A 78 -6.80 14.59 2.80
N GLY A 79 -7.11 14.62 4.07
CA GLY A 79 -7.22 13.42 4.92
C GLY A 79 -8.22 12.40 4.38
N TRP A 80 -8.23 11.22 4.99
CA TRP A 80 -9.08 10.11 4.57
C TRP A 80 -10.56 10.35 4.91
N SER A 81 -11.46 10.03 3.98
CA SER A 81 -12.90 10.13 4.19
C SER A 81 -13.59 8.80 3.92
N LEU A 82 -14.51 8.41 4.82
CA LEU A 82 -15.37 7.23 4.66
C LEU A 82 -16.21 7.28 3.38
N ARG A 83 -16.55 8.49 2.91
CA ARG A 83 -17.38 8.71 1.72
C ARG A 83 -16.61 8.51 0.42
N ASN A 84 -15.29 8.44 0.51
CA ASN A 84 -14.40 8.30 -0.65
C ASN A 84 -14.04 6.84 -0.95
N ALA A 85 -14.69 5.88 -0.29
CA ALA A 85 -14.62 4.46 -0.58
C ALA A 85 -16.04 3.88 -0.68
N ALA A 86 -16.39 3.28 -1.81
CA ALA A 86 -17.69 2.70 -2.05
C ALA A 86 -17.57 1.43 -2.91
N ILE A 87 -18.52 0.49 -2.73
CA ILE A 87 -18.70 -0.64 -3.64
C ILE A 87 -19.93 -0.36 -4.49
N VAL A 88 -19.74 -0.32 -5.80
CA VAL A 88 -20.77 -0.07 -6.79
C VAL A 88 -20.67 -1.15 -7.87
N ASP A 89 -21.76 -1.88 -8.12
CA ASP A 89 -21.85 -2.93 -9.14
C ASP A 89 -20.77 -4.03 -9.05
N GLY A 90 -20.30 -4.32 -7.83
CA GLY A 90 -19.26 -5.32 -7.59
C GLY A 90 -17.83 -4.82 -7.77
N GLU A 91 -17.65 -3.52 -7.94
CA GLU A 91 -16.34 -2.84 -8.01
C GLU A 91 -16.12 -1.96 -6.79
N LEU A 92 -14.91 -2.00 -6.22
CA LEU A 92 -14.51 -1.02 -5.22
C LEU A 92 -14.04 0.26 -5.92
N ARG A 93 -14.60 1.39 -5.53
CA ARG A 93 -14.25 2.71 -6.03
C ARG A 93 -13.62 3.55 -4.93
N LEU A 94 -12.39 3.97 -5.15
CA LEU A 94 -11.65 4.85 -4.25
C LEU A 94 -11.52 6.21 -4.91
N ARG A 95 -11.90 7.29 -4.20
CA ARG A 95 -11.98 8.64 -4.74
C ARG A 95 -11.04 9.60 -4.04
N VAL A 96 -10.56 10.56 -4.81
CA VAL A 96 -10.07 11.84 -4.32
C VAL A 96 -11.06 12.90 -4.73
N THR A 97 -11.46 13.72 -3.78
CA THR A 97 -12.30 14.91 -4.00
C THR A 97 -11.50 16.18 -3.69
N GLU A 98 -12.09 17.32 -3.87
CA GLU A 98 -11.48 18.61 -3.49
C GLU A 98 -11.22 18.73 -1.96
N LYS A 99 -11.74 17.82 -1.15
CA LYS A 99 -11.68 17.86 0.33
C LYS A 99 -10.98 16.67 0.98
N ALA A 100 -10.89 15.51 0.29
CA ALA A 100 -10.44 14.30 0.95
C ALA A 100 -9.96 13.23 -0.03
N SER A 101 -9.19 12.30 0.52
CA SER A 101 -8.69 11.07 -0.13
C SER A 101 -9.53 9.86 0.26
N GLY A 102 -9.36 8.74 -0.46
CA GLY A 102 -10.06 7.48 -0.19
C GLY A 102 -9.09 6.34 0.12
N GLN A 103 -9.36 5.60 1.20
CA GLN A 103 -8.58 4.42 1.59
C GLN A 103 -9.49 3.36 2.19
N ILE A 104 -9.16 2.11 1.92
CA ILE A 104 -9.63 0.97 2.71
C ILE A 104 -8.45 0.17 3.25
N GLN A 105 -8.70 -0.58 4.31
CA GLN A 105 -7.74 -1.51 4.90
C GLN A 105 -8.40 -2.85 5.19
N ALA A 106 -7.67 -3.94 5.03
CA ALA A 106 -8.11 -5.25 5.47
C ALA A 106 -8.27 -5.28 7.01
N TRP A 107 -9.12 -6.15 7.52
CA TRP A 107 -9.28 -6.33 8.96
C TRP A 107 -8.04 -6.95 9.62
N ASP A 108 -7.93 -6.87 10.95
CA ASP A 108 -6.72 -7.32 11.65
C ASP A 108 -6.49 -8.84 11.58
N ARG A 109 -7.52 -9.65 11.30
CA ARG A 109 -7.35 -11.09 11.10
C ARG A 109 -6.68 -11.47 9.77
N ALA A 110 -6.56 -10.52 8.83
CA ALA A 110 -5.88 -10.71 7.55
C ALA A 110 -4.36 -10.54 7.62
N PHE A 111 -3.80 -10.26 8.81
CA PHE A 111 -2.36 -10.23 8.98
C PHE A 111 -1.72 -11.59 8.66
N ALA A 112 -0.71 -11.59 7.79
CA ALA A 112 0.03 -12.79 7.42
C ALA A 112 1.53 -12.52 7.32
N THR A 113 2.34 -13.48 7.75
CA THR A 113 3.81 -13.48 7.60
C THR A 113 4.26 -14.06 6.26
N ARG A 114 3.32 -14.68 5.53
CA ARG A 114 3.49 -15.23 4.20
C ARG A 114 2.19 -15.18 3.45
N GLY A 115 2.21 -14.71 2.21
CA GLY A 115 1.01 -14.67 1.37
C GLY A 115 1.28 -14.06 0.00
N LEU A 116 0.29 -14.22 -0.87
CA LEU A 116 0.18 -13.53 -2.15
C LEU A 116 -1.05 -12.62 -2.11
N TRP A 117 -0.83 -11.33 -2.29
CA TRP A 117 -1.89 -10.33 -2.45
C TRP A 117 -1.95 -9.92 -3.91
N GLU A 118 -3.15 -9.85 -4.47
CA GLU A 118 -3.38 -9.45 -5.85
C GLU A 118 -4.56 -8.49 -5.97
N VAL A 119 -4.44 -7.51 -6.85
CA VAL A 119 -5.52 -6.61 -7.27
C VAL A 119 -5.58 -6.50 -8.78
N ASP A 120 -6.79 -6.30 -9.31
CA ASP A 120 -7.06 -5.90 -10.69
C ASP A 120 -7.66 -4.49 -10.62
N VAL A 121 -6.99 -3.51 -11.19
CA VAL A 121 -7.28 -2.09 -10.98
C VAL A 121 -7.25 -1.30 -12.28
N THR A 122 -8.20 -0.37 -12.44
CA THR A 122 -8.11 0.71 -13.42
C THR A 122 -7.73 2.01 -12.72
N LEU A 123 -6.62 2.59 -13.15
CA LEU A 123 -6.11 3.85 -12.60
C LEU A 123 -6.96 5.04 -13.05
N PRO A 124 -7.08 6.10 -12.23
CA PRO A 124 -7.69 7.36 -12.65
C PRO A 124 -6.85 8.08 -13.70
N SER A 125 -7.30 9.24 -14.15
CA SER A 125 -6.42 10.23 -14.77
C SER A 125 -5.41 10.67 -13.72
N MET A 126 -4.14 10.35 -13.92
CA MET A 126 -3.05 10.69 -13.00
C MET A 126 -2.63 12.15 -13.20
N ALA A 127 -2.20 12.79 -12.12
CA ALA A 127 -1.73 14.17 -12.13
C ALA A 127 -0.56 14.35 -11.14
N PRO A 128 0.31 15.35 -11.33
CA PRO A 128 1.33 15.69 -10.33
C PRO A 128 0.70 15.90 -8.94
N GLY A 129 1.26 15.26 -7.92
CA GLY A 129 0.76 15.30 -6.54
C GLY A 129 -0.37 14.30 -6.24
N LEU A 130 -0.89 13.55 -7.22
CA LEU A 130 -1.80 12.43 -6.99
C LEU A 130 -0.99 11.13 -6.85
N ILE A 131 -1.32 10.33 -5.83
CA ILE A 131 -0.76 9.01 -5.61
C ILE A 131 -1.89 7.98 -5.65
N ALA A 132 -1.74 6.97 -6.49
CA ALA A 132 -2.54 5.77 -6.40
C ALA A 132 -1.68 4.65 -5.81
N ALA A 133 -2.03 4.16 -4.63
CA ALA A 133 -1.46 2.98 -4.02
C ALA A 133 -2.50 1.83 -4.08
N PRO A 134 -2.62 1.17 -5.25
CA PRO A 134 -3.68 0.20 -5.48
C PRO A 134 -3.51 -1.07 -4.66
N LEU A 135 -2.31 -1.33 -4.18
CA LEU A 135 -2.00 -2.41 -3.25
C LEU A 135 -0.73 -2.07 -2.48
N TRP A 136 -0.85 -2.01 -1.17
CA TRP A 136 0.27 -2.03 -0.26
C TRP A 136 -0.08 -2.88 0.95
N ILE A 137 0.92 -3.44 1.61
CA ILE A 137 0.75 -4.24 2.81
C ILE A 137 1.55 -3.61 3.95
N TYR A 138 0.96 -3.55 5.15
CA TYR A 138 1.53 -2.80 6.26
C TYR A 138 1.21 -3.38 7.62
N ASN A 139 2.12 -3.15 8.56
CA ASN A 139 1.92 -3.39 9.98
C ASN A 139 2.34 -2.16 10.79
N ARG A 140 1.38 -1.47 11.36
CA ARG A 140 1.60 -0.25 12.16
C ARG A 140 2.44 -0.45 13.44
N ILE A 141 2.62 -1.70 13.91
CA ILE A 141 3.37 -2.01 15.15
C ILE A 141 4.84 -2.24 14.81
N THR A 142 5.11 -3.06 13.79
CA THR A 142 6.46 -3.34 13.33
C THR A 142 7.00 -2.29 12.36
N LEU A 143 6.11 -1.46 11.80
CA LEU A 143 6.38 -0.51 10.72
C LEU A 143 6.93 -1.19 9.46
N ASP A 144 6.62 -2.47 9.28
CA ASP A 144 6.92 -3.19 8.06
C ASP A 144 5.90 -2.82 6.99
N GLU A 145 6.38 -2.44 5.81
CA GLU A 145 5.55 -1.99 4.69
C GLU A 145 6.15 -2.46 3.37
N SER A 146 5.29 -2.75 2.42
CA SER A 146 5.66 -3.11 1.05
C SER A 146 4.62 -2.52 0.10
N ASP A 147 5.08 -1.71 -0.86
CA ASP A 147 4.19 -0.83 -1.62
C ASP A 147 4.24 -1.06 -3.11
N PHE A 148 3.08 -0.84 -3.76
CA PHE A 148 2.94 -0.37 -5.11
C PHE A 148 2.41 1.06 -5.07
N GLU A 149 3.12 2.01 -5.67
CA GLU A 149 2.69 3.41 -5.76
C GLU A 149 2.81 3.94 -7.19
N VAL A 150 1.69 4.35 -7.78
CA VAL A 150 1.70 5.16 -9.00
C VAL A 150 1.83 6.62 -8.60
N VAL A 151 2.99 7.22 -8.88
CA VAL A 151 3.34 8.55 -8.43
C VAL A 151 3.11 9.56 -9.55
N GLY A 152 2.00 10.27 -9.49
CA GLY A 152 1.63 11.25 -10.51
C GLY A 152 1.74 10.68 -11.92
N VAL A 153 2.43 11.42 -12.81
CA VAL A 153 2.70 10.99 -14.18
C VAL A 153 4.09 10.35 -14.36
N LYS A 154 4.77 9.98 -13.26
CA LYS A 154 6.12 9.41 -13.28
C LYS A 154 6.14 7.91 -13.53
N GLY A 155 5.12 7.19 -13.07
CA GLY A 155 5.03 5.75 -13.22
C GLY A 155 4.72 5.00 -11.94
N LEU A 156 4.84 3.66 -12.00
CA LEU A 156 4.63 2.73 -10.89
C LEU A 156 5.95 2.43 -10.21
N PHE A 157 6.01 2.67 -8.92
CA PHE A 157 7.17 2.41 -8.05
C PHE A 157 6.86 1.29 -7.06
N VAL A 158 7.90 0.69 -6.52
CA VAL A 158 7.84 -0.29 -5.43
C VAL A 158 8.85 0.09 -4.36
N THR A 159 8.44 -0.05 -3.09
CA THR A 159 9.28 0.32 -1.95
C THR A 159 9.09 -0.69 -0.82
N LEU A 160 10.14 -0.95 -0.05
CA LEU A 160 10.08 -1.66 1.22
C LEU A 160 10.50 -0.75 2.35
N TRP A 161 9.72 -0.76 3.40
CA TRP A 161 9.98 -0.03 4.63
C TRP A 161 9.99 -0.98 5.81
N THR A 162 10.79 -0.66 6.80
CA THR A 162 10.73 -1.34 8.10
C THR A 162 11.24 -0.42 9.20
N LYS A 163 11.16 -0.91 10.43
CA LYS A 163 11.63 -0.17 11.60
C LYS A 163 13.13 -0.32 11.76
N VAL A 164 13.87 0.80 11.67
CA VAL A 164 15.30 0.89 11.94
C VAL A 164 15.52 1.96 13.01
N ASP A 165 16.12 1.59 14.14
CA ASP A 165 16.35 2.49 15.28
C ASP A 165 15.09 3.25 15.75
N GLY A 166 13.96 2.54 15.74
CA GLY A 166 12.67 3.11 16.12
C GLY A 166 11.97 3.96 15.04
N GLN A 167 12.60 4.18 13.90
CA GLN A 167 12.09 4.99 12.80
C GLN A 167 11.56 4.11 11.66
N HIS A 168 10.52 4.58 10.94
CA HIS A 168 10.06 4.00 9.69
C HIS A 168 10.99 4.44 8.55
N VAL A 169 11.72 3.51 7.96
CA VAL A 169 12.80 3.79 7.00
C VAL A 169 12.62 2.97 5.73
N ALA A 170 12.72 3.62 4.58
CA ALA A 170 12.80 2.93 3.29
C ALA A 170 14.13 2.17 3.19
N VAL A 171 14.04 0.85 3.17
CA VAL A 171 15.21 -0.03 3.15
C VAL A 171 15.53 -0.57 1.77
N TRP A 172 14.56 -0.52 0.85
CA TRP A 172 14.75 -0.89 -0.55
C TRP A 172 13.71 -0.19 -1.43
N ASP A 173 14.07 0.25 -2.64
CA ASP A 173 13.24 1.06 -3.53
C ASP A 173 13.50 0.78 -5.02
N ASN A 174 13.96 -0.42 -5.36
CA ASN A 174 14.35 -0.80 -6.73
C ASN A 174 15.36 0.20 -7.37
N GLY A 175 16.26 0.77 -6.57
CA GLY A 175 17.21 1.79 -7.02
C GLY A 175 16.59 3.14 -7.35
N GLY A 176 15.39 3.42 -6.85
CA GLY A 176 14.63 4.65 -7.11
C GLY A 176 14.03 4.74 -8.52
N ALA A 177 14.06 3.65 -9.28
CA ALA A 177 13.49 3.60 -10.63
C ALA A 177 12.06 3.03 -10.63
N PRO A 178 11.14 3.59 -11.43
CA PRO A 178 9.82 3.01 -11.61
C PRO A 178 9.92 1.65 -12.32
N ILE A 179 9.09 0.68 -11.93
CA ILE A 179 8.96 -0.60 -12.63
C ILE A 179 8.10 -0.48 -13.90
N LEU A 180 7.23 0.51 -13.98
CA LEU A 180 6.58 0.98 -15.20
C LEU A 180 6.73 2.50 -15.26
N SER A 181 7.37 3.02 -16.29
CA SER A 181 7.66 4.45 -16.45
C SER A 181 6.54 5.20 -17.17
N GLY A 182 6.41 6.50 -16.88
CA GLY A 182 5.55 7.44 -17.58
C GLY A 182 4.13 7.50 -17.07
N ASP A 183 3.26 8.19 -17.79
CA ASP A 183 1.87 8.38 -17.43
C ASP A 183 1.08 7.09 -17.59
N LEU A 184 0.49 6.62 -16.50
CA LEU A 184 -0.31 5.41 -16.45
C LEU A 184 -1.82 5.69 -16.34
N SER A 185 -2.26 6.92 -16.63
CA SER A 185 -3.67 7.33 -16.60
C SER A 185 -4.58 6.36 -17.36
N GLY A 186 -5.66 5.94 -16.73
CA GLY A 186 -6.68 5.06 -17.32
C GLY A 186 -6.21 3.62 -17.60
N ARG A 187 -4.96 3.25 -17.31
CA ARG A 187 -4.49 1.88 -17.52
C ARG A 187 -5.14 0.92 -16.53
N ARG A 188 -5.53 -0.23 -17.05
CA ARG A 188 -5.88 -1.40 -16.23
C ARG A 188 -4.63 -2.24 -16.01
N LEU A 189 -4.37 -2.58 -14.75
CA LEU A 189 -3.20 -3.35 -14.32
C LEU A 189 -3.65 -4.44 -13.35
N ARG A 190 -3.05 -5.63 -13.48
CA ARG A 190 -3.12 -6.65 -12.44
C ARG A 190 -1.80 -6.65 -11.68
N LEU A 191 -1.85 -6.25 -10.42
CA LEU A 191 -0.68 -6.18 -9.55
C LEU A 191 -0.71 -7.34 -8.55
N GLY A 192 0.46 -7.91 -8.28
CA GLY A 192 0.62 -8.98 -7.31
C GLY A 192 1.84 -8.76 -6.44
N MET A 193 1.74 -9.14 -5.16
CA MET A 193 2.83 -9.04 -4.20
C MET A 193 2.92 -10.34 -3.40
N ALA A 194 3.99 -11.11 -3.63
CA ALA A 194 4.31 -12.28 -2.83
C ALA A 194 5.29 -11.90 -1.74
N TYR A 195 4.87 -12.03 -0.49
CA TYR A 195 5.63 -11.69 0.71
C TYR A 195 5.95 -12.93 1.54
N GLU A 196 7.20 -13.06 1.95
CA GLU A 196 7.66 -13.99 2.96
C GLU A 196 8.52 -13.23 3.99
N ALA A 197 8.00 -13.09 5.20
CA ALA A 197 8.61 -12.34 6.29
C ALA A 197 10.07 -12.74 6.53
N GLY A 198 10.98 -11.76 6.51
CA GLY A 198 12.41 -11.96 6.69
C GLY A 198 13.12 -12.67 5.53
N ARG A 199 12.43 -12.97 4.42
CA ARG A 199 13.02 -13.74 3.31
C ARG A 199 12.96 -13.03 1.97
N SER A 200 11.77 -12.62 1.52
CA SER A 200 11.63 -11.97 0.21
C SER A 200 10.31 -11.27 0.03
N VAL A 201 10.31 -10.26 -0.84
CA VAL A 201 9.13 -9.71 -1.48
C VAL A 201 9.33 -9.80 -3.00
N THR A 202 8.34 -10.32 -3.72
CA THR A 202 8.35 -10.36 -5.19
C THR A 202 7.12 -9.62 -5.69
N TYR A 203 7.34 -8.67 -6.59
CA TYR A 203 6.32 -7.84 -7.22
C TYR A 203 6.00 -8.37 -8.62
N PHE A 204 4.72 -8.41 -8.96
CA PHE A 204 4.21 -8.90 -10.23
C PHE A 204 3.34 -7.82 -10.90
N VAL A 205 3.49 -7.67 -12.21
CA VAL A 205 2.58 -6.90 -13.05
C VAL A 205 2.08 -7.83 -14.15
N ASP A 206 0.75 -7.91 -14.30
CA ASP A 206 0.08 -8.76 -15.28
C ASP A 206 0.58 -10.23 -15.23
N GLY A 207 0.74 -10.75 -14.00
CA GLY A 207 1.20 -12.10 -13.71
C GLY A 207 2.70 -12.35 -13.87
N ARG A 208 3.48 -11.36 -14.33
CA ARG A 208 4.93 -11.48 -14.55
C ARG A 208 5.72 -10.87 -13.40
N PRO A 209 6.75 -11.52 -12.86
CA PRO A 209 7.62 -10.91 -11.87
C PRO A 209 8.40 -9.76 -12.50
N VAL A 210 8.36 -8.58 -11.85
CA VAL A 210 9.00 -7.36 -12.34
C VAL A 210 10.09 -6.82 -11.41
N ALA A 211 10.00 -7.17 -10.11
CA ALA A 211 11.01 -6.80 -9.13
C ALA A 211 11.00 -7.82 -7.99
N ARG A 212 12.14 -7.98 -7.33
CA ARG A 212 12.29 -8.82 -6.14
C ARG A 212 13.31 -8.21 -5.20
N ALA A 213 13.02 -8.27 -3.91
CA ALA A 213 13.95 -7.90 -2.85
C ALA A 213 14.11 -9.04 -1.85
N THR A 214 15.32 -9.14 -1.31
CA THR A 214 15.70 -10.02 -0.21
C THR A 214 16.45 -9.20 0.86
N PRO A 215 16.73 -9.72 2.06
CA PRO A 215 17.56 -9.01 3.03
C PRO A 215 18.93 -8.59 2.50
N ALA A 216 19.51 -9.34 1.54
CA ALA A 216 20.79 -9.00 0.94
C ALA A 216 20.73 -7.74 0.04
N ASP A 217 19.56 -7.44 -0.49
CA ASP A 217 19.33 -6.26 -1.36
C ASP A 217 18.98 -5.01 -0.54
N ALA A 218 18.60 -5.19 0.73
CA ALA A 218 18.12 -4.12 1.58
C ALA A 218 19.26 -3.38 2.30
N LYS A 219 19.09 -2.09 2.53
CA LYS A 219 20.04 -1.21 3.22
C LYS A 219 20.34 -1.75 4.63
N GLY A 220 21.61 -2.07 4.91
CA GLY A 220 22.05 -2.61 6.20
C GLY A 220 21.48 -3.98 6.54
N GLY A 221 20.91 -4.71 5.58
CA GLY A 221 20.25 -5.99 5.81
C GLY A 221 18.91 -5.89 6.55
N HIS A 222 18.41 -4.67 6.80
CA HIS A 222 17.11 -4.45 7.43
C HIS A 222 15.99 -4.85 6.46
N PHE A 223 15.07 -5.69 6.92
CA PHE A 223 14.02 -6.25 6.06
C PHE A 223 12.74 -6.47 6.85
N PRO A 224 11.55 -6.33 6.23
CA PRO A 224 10.28 -6.65 6.87
C PRO A 224 10.22 -8.08 7.41
N THR A 225 9.90 -8.23 8.69
CA THR A 225 9.86 -9.55 9.37
C THR A 225 8.51 -9.84 10.04
N GLY A 226 7.65 -8.84 10.15
CA GLY A 226 6.35 -8.95 10.81
C GLY A 226 5.24 -9.37 9.87
N PRO A 227 4.08 -9.79 10.43
CA PRO A 227 2.89 -10.01 9.63
C PRO A 227 2.36 -8.69 9.08
N GLN A 228 1.87 -8.70 7.86
CA GLN A 228 1.30 -7.53 7.18
C GLN A 228 -0.12 -7.81 6.68
N LYS A 229 -0.93 -6.76 6.50
CA LYS A 229 -2.27 -6.82 5.89
C LYS A 229 -2.42 -5.77 4.80
N ALA A 230 -3.35 -5.98 3.88
CA ALA A 230 -3.53 -5.11 2.73
C ALA A 230 -4.21 -3.78 3.07
N TYR A 231 -3.79 -2.76 2.35
CA TYR A 231 -4.38 -1.44 2.21
C TYR A 231 -4.47 -1.10 0.72
N LEU A 232 -5.46 -0.33 0.35
CA LEU A 232 -5.66 0.21 -0.99
C LEU A 232 -6.09 1.67 -0.86
N ASP A 233 -5.46 2.57 -1.61
CA ASP A 233 -5.82 3.98 -1.55
C ASP A 233 -5.57 4.78 -2.82
N LEU A 234 -6.25 5.92 -2.86
CA LEU A 234 -6.03 7.01 -3.80
C LEU A 234 -5.98 8.29 -2.99
N TRP A 235 -4.85 9.03 -3.05
CA TRP A 235 -4.61 10.14 -2.15
C TRP A 235 -3.80 11.29 -2.76
N VAL A 236 -3.81 12.44 -2.08
CA VAL A 236 -3.13 13.65 -2.48
C VAL A 236 -1.93 13.91 -1.59
N ALA A 237 -0.76 14.05 -2.19
CA ALA A 237 0.52 14.31 -1.52
C ALA A 237 0.82 15.83 -1.38
N ALA A 238 -0.20 16.65 -1.12
CA ALA A 238 -0.06 18.11 -1.11
C ALA A 238 0.92 18.67 -0.07
N GLY A 239 1.14 17.94 1.02
CA GLY A 239 2.07 18.34 2.09
C GLY A 239 3.46 17.70 2.00
N LEU A 240 3.74 16.91 0.95
CA LEU A 240 5.00 16.21 0.77
C LEU A 240 5.94 16.90 -0.21
N ASP A 241 7.16 16.36 -0.34
CA ASP A 241 8.19 16.89 -1.23
C ASP A 241 7.68 16.92 -2.70
N PRO A 242 7.56 18.12 -3.31
CA PRO A 242 7.16 18.23 -4.71
C PRO A 242 8.15 17.54 -5.68
N GLY A 243 9.40 17.37 -5.29
CA GLY A 243 10.40 16.63 -6.06
C GLY A 243 10.03 15.17 -6.23
N TRP A 244 9.36 14.57 -5.23
CA TRP A 244 8.87 13.19 -5.30
C TRP A 244 7.51 13.09 -6.01
N ALA A 245 6.47 13.74 -5.50
CA ALA A 245 5.10 13.54 -5.96
C ALA A 245 4.68 14.53 -7.08
N GLY A 246 5.41 15.63 -7.25
CA GLY A 246 4.97 16.78 -8.03
C GLY A 246 4.08 17.73 -7.23
N VAL A 247 3.66 18.81 -7.86
CA VAL A 247 2.82 19.84 -7.24
C VAL A 247 1.36 19.54 -7.54
N TRP A 248 0.58 19.24 -6.50
CA TRP A 248 -0.86 19.08 -6.63
C TRP A 248 -1.55 20.42 -6.96
N ARG A 249 -2.43 20.38 -7.95
CA ARG A 249 -3.33 21.48 -8.25
C ARG A 249 -4.71 21.16 -7.68
N PRO A 250 -5.23 21.98 -6.75
CA PRO A 250 -6.54 21.75 -6.15
C PRO A 250 -7.63 21.59 -7.20
N MET A 251 -8.51 20.64 -6.97
CA MET A 251 -9.68 20.40 -7.81
C MET A 251 -10.76 21.44 -7.54
N ARG A 252 -11.62 21.67 -8.52
CA ARG A 252 -12.82 22.49 -8.34
C ARG A 252 -13.83 21.74 -7.48
N GLU A 253 -14.70 22.48 -6.81
CA GLU A 253 -15.80 21.90 -6.06
C GLU A 253 -16.64 20.96 -6.95
N GLY A 254 -17.01 19.79 -6.39
CA GLY A 254 -17.77 18.76 -7.09
C GLY A 254 -16.96 17.89 -8.06
N GLN A 255 -15.68 18.17 -8.30
CA GLN A 255 -14.82 17.28 -9.07
C GLN A 255 -14.31 16.11 -8.23
N SER A 256 -14.10 14.97 -8.86
CA SER A 256 -13.43 13.81 -8.26
C SER A 256 -12.59 13.07 -9.28
N LEU A 257 -11.56 12.36 -8.78
CA LEU A 257 -10.83 11.35 -9.50
C LEU A 257 -11.11 10.01 -8.84
N GLU A 258 -11.22 8.96 -9.63
CA GLU A 258 -11.65 7.65 -9.14
C GLU A 258 -10.73 6.55 -9.66
N MET A 259 -10.21 5.74 -8.74
CA MET A 259 -9.55 4.47 -9.00
C MET A 259 -10.58 3.35 -8.82
N VAL A 260 -10.70 2.47 -9.81
CA VAL A 260 -11.64 1.34 -9.79
C VAL A 260 -10.86 0.05 -9.55
N VAL A 261 -11.17 -0.66 -8.48
CA VAL A 261 -10.60 -1.97 -8.16
C VAL A 261 -11.64 -3.04 -8.49
N HIS A 262 -11.39 -3.78 -9.57
CA HIS A 262 -12.30 -4.80 -10.11
C HIS A 262 -12.31 -6.08 -9.29
N GLY A 263 -11.17 -6.42 -8.70
CA GLY A 263 -11.05 -7.62 -7.88
C GLY A 263 -9.84 -7.59 -6.95
N TYR A 264 -9.91 -8.42 -5.90
CA TYR A 264 -8.86 -8.60 -4.90
C TYR A 264 -8.79 -10.04 -4.43
N ARG A 265 -7.58 -10.50 -4.13
CA ARG A 265 -7.33 -11.79 -3.47
C ARG A 265 -6.15 -11.70 -2.51
N GLN A 266 -6.27 -12.40 -1.39
CA GLN A 266 -5.16 -12.81 -0.54
C GLN A 266 -5.15 -14.34 -0.46
N ALA A 267 -3.99 -14.98 -0.73
CA ALA A 267 -3.80 -16.43 -0.73
C ALA A 267 -2.55 -16.84 0.05
#